data_66ef42e516c0a583ee3f9901614fb222
#
_entry.id   66ef42e516c0a583ee3f9901614fb222
#
_cell.length_a   1.000
_cell.length_b   1.000
_cell.length_c   1.000
_cell.angle_alpha   90.00
_cell.angle_beta   90.00
_cell.angle_gamma   90.00
#
_symmetry.space_group_name_H-M   'P 1'
#
loop_
_entity.id
_entity.type
_entity.pdbx_description
1 polymer ?
#
loop_
_entity_poly.entity_id
_entity_poly.type
_entity_poly.pdbx_seq_one_letter_code
_entity_poly.pdbx_strand_id
1 'polypeptide(L)'
;MPKVKNSDYWRERFKQLEEAQNRKGVDTYAEIEQQYRRALREIEGKISTWYQRLADNNGVSMAEARKMLSKKELKEFKWDVDDYIRYGKKNAIDQSWMKELENASAKFHISRLEALKLQTQQSLEVMFGNQLDSIDTAMKQIYLDGYYHTAYELQRGVQIGWDIAGLDQRKIDKVISEPWAGDGKNFSERIWGNKRKLIHEIHSELTQDVILGRDPQKAIDAIARKMNTSKVNAGRLVMTEEAYFSSAAQEECFNDLDVEEYEIVATLDSHTSDICRSMDGKVFPMKDYEAGVTAPPFHVWCRSCTVPYFRENFGQIGQRAARGEDGKTYYVPADMTYPKWKESFVDGGDKTGLQDTSGGVTINTNNWDGLYYQQTYTKQTAIDRLQSEYGIQFHDSKKYPMDDNILSDCVGWLDSFNSQYNGFMKKNPCKIPEINNKAPSKMKGTIGYYQYYSNSSGIVELALNGQYHSDKVTFQNYVDQCIKSKWYPANATVHKTFVHEFGHHVSNSIRWLKNNPNWQHEFIKECIDDFKKVEPQYKRNTYV
;
A
#
# COMPACT_ATOMS: atom_id res chain seq x y z
N MET A 1 31.41 3.16 26.86
CA MET A 1 29.99 3.16 27.25
C MET A 1 29.20 3.58 26.04
N PRO A 2 28.30 2.78 25.54
CA PRO A 2 27.42 3.18 24.46
C PRO A 2 26.52 4.30 24.97
N LYS A 3 26.40 5.38 24.20
CA LYS A 3 25.55 6.53 24.55
C LYS A 3 24.09 6.12 24.46
N VAL A 4 23.33 6.41 25.51
CA VAL A 4 21.87 6.39 25.51
C VAL A 4 21.36 7.14 24.31
N LYS A 5 20.37 6.57 23.66
CA LYS A 5 19.70 7.22 22.54
C LYS A 5 18.89 8.36 23.12
N ASN A 6 19.25 9.59 22.72
CA ASN A 6 18.62 10.81 23.19
C ASN A 6 17.23 11.00 22.55
N SER A 7 16.50 12.00 23.00
CA SER A 7 15.22 12.42 22.44
C SER A 7 15.24 12.54 20.91
N ASP A 8 16.34 13.02 20.30
CA ASP A 8 16.47 13.15 18.85
C ASP A 8 16.41 11.81 18.11
N TYR A 9 16.94 10.73 18.73
CA TYR A 9 16.83 9.39 18.14
C TYR A 9 15.37 8.94 18.07
N TRP A 10 14.59 9.10 19.15
CA TRP A 10 13.19 8.71 19.19
C TRP A 10 12.35 9.54 18.22
N ARG A 11 12.55 10.85 18.21
CA ARG A 11 11.88 11.77 17.29
C ARG A 11 12.10 11.37 15.83
N GLU A 12 13.35 11.09 15.45
CA GLU A 12 13.68 10.69 14.08
C GLU A 12 13.05 9.34 13.71
N ARG A 13 13.11 8.35 14.60
CA ARG A 13 12.56 7.01 14.32
C ARG A 13 11.04 7.01 14.19
N PHE A 14 10.36 7.65 15.14
CA PHE A 14 8.91 7.68 15.13
C PHE A 14 8.34 8.59 14.03
N LYS A 15 9.05 9.64 13.67
CA LYS A 15 8.73 10.43 12.48
C LYS A 15 8.79 9.58 11.20
N GLN A 16 9.81 8.73 11.06
CA GLN A 16 9.89 7.80 9.92
C GLN A 16 8.74 6.77 9.93
N LEU A 17 8.35 6.26 11.10
CA LEU A 17 7.18 5.38 11.22
C LEU A 17 5.92 6.10 10.76
N GLU A 18 5.69 7.32 11.23
CA GLU A 18 4.53 8.14 10.85
C GLU A 18 4.52 8.42 9.34
N GLU A 19 5.66 8.78 8.76
CA GLU A 19 5.77 8.97 7.31
C GLU A 19 5.42 7.71 6.52
N ALA A 20 5.79 6.52 7.02
CA ALA A 20 5.45 5.26 6.39
C ALA A 20 3.94 4.96 6.47
N GLN A 21 3.30 5.22 7.60
CA GLN A 21 1.85 5.07 7.76
C GLN A 21 1.09 6.08 6.90
N ASN A 22 1.53 7.33 6.90
CA ASN A 22 0.96 8.40 6.08
C ASN A 22 1.00 8.06 4.58
N ARG A 23 2.07 7.43 4.08
CA ARG A 23 2.12 6.93 2.69
C ARG A 23 1.01 5.93 2.39
N LYS A 24 0.71 5.01 3.29
CA LYS A 24 -0.41 4.06 3.10
C LYS A 24 -1.75 4.79 2.99
N GLY A 25 -1.95 5.83 3.80
CA GLY A 25 -3.10 6.72 3.68
C GLY A 25 -3.16 7.39 2.30
N VAL A 26 -2.05 7.93 1.82
CA VAL A 26 -1.94 8.56 0.49
C VAL A 26 -2.22 7.56 -0.63
N ASP A 27 -1.68 6.35 -0.56
CA ASP A 27 -1.90 5.29 -1.55
C ASP A 27 -3.38 4.86 -1.56
N THR A 28 -3.98 4.69 -0.40
CA THR A 28 -5.41 4.39 -0.26
C THR A 28 -6.27 5.51 -0.86
N TYR A 29 -5.91 6.78 -0.61
CA TYR A 29 -6.62 7.90 -1.23
C TYR A 29 -6.46 7.92 -2.75
N ALA A 30 -5.28 7.64 -3.29
CA ALA A 30 -5.05 7.53 -4.72
C ALA A 30 -5.90 6.42 -5.37
N GLU A 31 -6.08 5.28 -4.71
CA GLU A 31 -6.97 4.22 -5.14
C GLU A 31 -8.43 4.69 -5.17
N ILE A 32 -8.89 5.36 -4.11
CA ILE A 32 -10.23 5.94 -4.04
C ILE A 32 -10.44 6.98 -5.15
N GLU A 33 -9.46 7.82 -5.45
CA GLU A 33 -9.55 8.74 -6.58
C GLU A 33 -9.77 8.03 -7.92
N GLN A 34 -9.16 6.85 -8.12
CA GLN A 34 -9.40 6.04 -9.31
C GLN A 34 -10.82 5.49 -9.34
N GLN A 35 -11.36 5.07 -8.18
CA GLN A 35 -12.75 4.61 -8.05
C GLN A 35 -13.73 5.73 -8.43
N TYR A 36 -13.52 6.96 -7.94
CA TYR A 36 -14.32 8.13 -8.31
C TYR A 36 -14.23 8.47 -9.80
N ARG A 37 -13.03 8.43 -10.39
CA ARG A 37 -12.84 8.65 -11.84
C ARG A 37 -13.56 7.61 -12.69
N ARG A 38 -13.57 6.36 -12.24
CA ARG A 38 -14.26 5.26 -12.93
C ARG A 38 -15.76 5.44 -12.88
N ALA A 39 -16.31 5.68 -11.68
CA ALA A 39 -17.73 5.92 -11.49
C ALA A 39 -18.21 7.15 -12.29
N LEU A 40 -17.45 8.25 -12.32
CA LEU A 40 -17.79 9.42 -13.09
C LEU A 40 -17.91 9.11 -14.60
N ARG A 41 -16.95 8.41 -15.19
CA ARG A 41 -17.00 8.02 -16.61
C ARG A 41 -18.22 7.14 -16.92
N GLU A 42 -18.57 6.22 -16.04
CA GLU A 42 -19.77 5.39 -16.20
C GLU A 42 -21.04 6.24 -16.16
N ILE A 43 -21.12 7.17 -15.22
CA ILE A 43 -22.25 8.09 -15.08
C ILE A 43 -22.38 8.98 -16.30
N GLU A 44 -21.29 9.56 -16.80
CA GLU A 44 -21.24 10.36 -18.03
C GLU A 44 -21.77 9.58 -19.25
N GLY A 45 -21.32 8.34 -19.40
CA GLY A 45 -21.82 7.47 -20.48
C GLY A 45 -23.31 7.18 -20.38
N LYS A 46 -23.82 6.94 -19.18
CA LYS A 46 -25.26 6.72 -18.93
C LYS A 46 -26.07 7.99 -19.21
N ILE A 47 -25.61 9.16 -18.76
CA ILE A 47 -26.25 10.44 -19.03
C ILE A 47 -26.32 10.67 -20.54
N SER A 48 -25.20 10.56 -21.24
CA SER A 48 -25.14 10.76 -22.70
C SER A 48 -26.14 9.85 -23.44
N THR A 49 -26.18 8.56 -23.07
CA THR A 49 -27.10 7.58 -23.68
C THR A 49 -28.56 7.95 -23.45
N TRP A 50 -28.95 8.31 -22.22
CA TRP A 50 -30.33 8.63 -21.89
C TRP A 50 -30.75 9.98 -22.43
N TYR A 51 -29.85 10.97 -22.46
CA TYR A 51 -30.16 12.27 -23.07
C TYR A 51 -30.38 12.15 -24.58
N GLN A 52 -29.69 11.29 -25.30
CA GLN A 52 -30.01 10.96 -26.68
C GLN A 52 -31.43 10.40 -26.81
N ARG A 53 -31.85 9.51 -25.92
CA ARG A 53 -33.21 8.95 -25.86
C ARG A 53 -34.28 9.98 -25.47
N LEU A 54 -33.92 10.98 -24.65
CA LEU A 54 -34.79 12.07 -24.21
C LEU A 54 -34.95 13.16 -25.27
N ALA A 55 -33.97 13.27 -26.17
CA ALA A 55 -33.86 14.34 -27.17
C ALA A 55 -34.53 14.00 -28.53
N ASP A 56 -35.36 12.96 -28.59
CA ASP A 56 -36.02 12.57 -29.84
C ASP A 56 -36.78 13.78 -30.46
N ASN A 57 -36.06 14.50 -31.32
CA ASN A 57 -36.43 15.53 -32.25
C ASN A 57 -36.41 17.00 -31.84
N ASN A 58 -36.34 17.46 -30.59
CA ASN A 58 -36.29 18.91 -30.28
C ASN A 58 -35.73 19.30 -28.90
N GLY A 59 -34.87 18.50 -28.30
CA GLY A 59 -34.26 18.81 -27.01
C GLY A 59 -34.86 18.01 -25.84
N VAL A 60 -34.11 17.96 -24.74
CA VAL A 60 -34.55 17.28 -23.50
C VAL A 60 -35.77 17.98 -22.93
N SER A 61 -36.84 17.23 -22.69
CA SER A 61 -38.08 17.78 -22.09
C SER A 61 -38.56 16.91 -20.93
N MET A 62 -39.30 17.54 -20.00
CA MET A 62 -39.92 16.82 -18.88
C MET A 62 -40.95 15.80 -19.35
N ALA A 63 -41.62 16.07 -20.47
CA ALA A 63 -42.57 15.13 -21.06
C ALA A 63 -41.88 13.84 -21.53
N GLU A 64 -40.75 13.96 -22.22
CA GLU A 64 -39.92 12.79 -22.62
C GLU A 64 -39.32 12.07 -21.41
N ALA A 65 -38.86 12.81 -20.40
CA ALA A 65 -38.30 12.21 -19.17
C ALA A 65 -39.32 11.39 -18.40
N ARG A 66 -40.58 11.77 -18.41
CA ARG A 66 -41.69 11.03 -17.80
C ARG A 66 -42.22 9.89 -18.66
N LYS A 67 -41.82 9.83 -19.93
CA LYS A 67 -42.24 8.77 -20.83
C LYS A 67 -41.79 7.40 -20.31
N MET A 68 -42.70 6.46 -20.31
CA MET A 68 -42.37 5.10 -19.92
C MET A 68 -41.44 4.44 -20.93
N LEU A 69 -40.60 3.55 -20.45
CA LEU A 69 -39.71 2.77 -21.30
C LEU A 69 -40.52 1.99 -22.34
N SER A 70 -40.09 2.02 -23.58
CA SER A 70 -40.59 1.11 -24.60
C SER A 70 -40.28 -0.34 -24.24
N LYS A 71 -40.93 -1.30 -24.89
CA LYS A 71 -40.64 -2.74 -24.64
C LYS A 71 -39.17 -3.11 -24.81
N LYS A 72 -38.47 -2.48 -25.78
CA LYS A 72 -37.05 -2.69 -26.02
C LYS A 72 -36.21 -2.08 -24.91
N GLU A 73 -36.42 -0.82 -24.55
CA GLU A 73 -35.73 -0.12 -23.48
C GLU A 73 -35.95 -0.81 -22.12
N LEU A 74 -37.15 -1.30 -21.85
CA LEU A 74 -37.48 -2.04 -20.64
C LEU A 74 -36.72 -3.37 -20.57
N LYS A 75 -36.55 -4.07 -21.69
CA LYS A 75 -35.78 -5.30 -21.76
C LYS A 75 -34.30 -5.05 -21.49
N GLU A 76 -33.72 -4.02 -22.09
CA GLU A 76 -32.34 -3.58 -21.86
C GLU A 76 -32.15 -3.19 -20.39
N PHE A 77 -33.03 -2.36 -19.85
CA PHE A 77 -33.00 -1.93 -18.44
C PHE A 77 -33.05 -3.11 -17.46
N LYS A 78 -33.97 -4.07 -17.69
CA LYS A 78 -34.06 -5.27 -16.83
C LYS A 78 -32.82 -6.13 -16.91
N TRP A 79 -32.22 -6.25 -18.06
CA TRP A 79 -30.96 -6.98 -18.22
C TRP A 79 -29.85 -6.33 -17.40
N ASP A 80 -29.71 -4.99 -17.43
CA ASP A 80 -28.75 -4.25 -16.60
C ASP A 80 -29.03 -4.44 -15.10
N VAL A 81 -30.31 -4.36 -14.70
CA VAL A 81 -30.69 -4.55 -13.28
C VAL A 81 -30.39 -5.97 -12.80
N ASP A 82 -30.62 -6.98 -13.62
CA ASP A 82 -30.30 -8.36 -13.30
C ASP A 82 -28.78 -8.59 -13.17
N ASP A 83 -27.97 -7.88 -13.99
CA ASP A 83 -26.53 -7.84 -13.84
C ASP A 83 -26.10 -7.16 -12.53
N TYR A 84 -26.74 -6.05 -12.17
CA TYR A 84 -26.48 -5.37 -10.90
C TYR A 84 -26.83 -6.23 -9.70
N ILE A 85 -27.94 -6.99 -9.77
CA ILE A 85 -28.31 -7.94 -8.71
C ILE A 85 -27.28 -9.06 -8.57
N ARG A 86 -26.81 -9.62 -9.70
CA ARG A 86 -25.75 -10.65 -9.68
C ARG A 86 -24.46 -10.13 -9.09
N TYR A 87 -24.04 -8.95 -9.49
CA TYR A 87 -22.88 -8.28 -8.95
C TYR A 87 -23.02 -8.01 -7.44
N GLY A 88 -24.17 -7.47 -7.01
CA GLY A 88 -24.45 -7.17 -5.62
C GLY A 88 -24.44 -8.39 -4.70
N LYS A 89 -25.01 -9.51 -5.16
CA LYS A 89 -24.96 -10.79 -4.41
C LYS A 89 -23.55 -11.34 -4.29
N LYS A 90 -22.73 -11.20 -5.33
CA LYS A 90 -21.33 -11.67 -5.32
C LYS A 90 -20.43 -10.83 -4.41
N ASN A 91 -20.68 -9.53 -4.30
CA ASN A 91 -19.81 -8.58 -3.61
C ASN A 91 -20.40 -8.03 -2.31
N ALA A 92 -21.45 -8.67 -1.76
CA ALA A 92 -22.09 -8.31 -0.50
C ALA A 92 -22.48 -6.81 -0.38
N ILE A 93 -22.98 -6.22 -1.47
CA ILE A 93 -23.40 -4.81 -1.50
C ILE A 93 -24.59 -4.58 -0.55
N ASP A 94 -24.79 -3.32 -0.14
CA ASP A 94 -25.83 -2.83 0.75
C ASP A 94 -27.20 -3.49 0.51
N GLN A 95 -27.75 -4.12 1.54
CA GLN A 95 -29.01 -4.86 1.48
C GLN A 95 -30.21 -3.98 1.10
N SER A 96 -30.19 -2.70 1.46
CA SER A 96 -31.25 -1.75 1.09
C SER A 96 -31.25 -1.50 -0.42
N TRP A 97 -30.06 -1.33 -1.00
CA TRP A 97 -29.90 -1.21 -2.44
C TRP A 97 -30.30 -2.48 -3.19
N MET A 98 -29.95 -3.64 -2.66
CA MET A 98 -30.38 -4.92 -3.24
C MET A 98 -31.90 -5.04 -3.34
N LYS A 99 -32.64 -4.62 -2.31
CA LYS A 99 -34.12 -4.57 -2.33
C LYS A 99 -34.65 -3.58 -3.37
N GLU A 100 -34.00 -2.43 -3.52
CA GLU A 100 -34.38 -1.46 -4.57
C GLU A 100 -34.19 -2.04 -5.98
N LEU A 101 -33.08 -2.75 -6.22
CA LEU A 101 -32.82 -3.43 -7.50
C LEU A 101 -33.85 -4.54 -7.77
N GLU A 102 -34.17 -5.37 -6.79
CA GLU A 102 -35.21 -6.40 -6.92
C GLU A 102 -36.59 -5.80 -7.22
N ASN A 103 -36.93 -4.71 -6.54
CA ASN A 103 -38.17 -3.98 -6.81
C ASN A 103 -38.16 -3.37 -8.22
N ALA A 104 -37.04 -2.85 -8.69
CA ALA A 104 -36.90 -2.30 -10.03
C ALA A 104 -37.01 -3.39 -11.11
N SER A 105 -36.43 -4.56 -10.89
CA SER A 105 -36.56 -5.71 -11.80
C SER A 105 -38.01 -6.19 -11.93
N ALA A 106 -38.79 -6.10 -10.87
CA ALA A 106 -40.21 -6.48 -10.88
C ALA A 106 -41.11 -5.46 -11.59
N LYS A 107 -40.71 -4.20 -11.76
CA LYS A 107 -41.51 -3.15 -12.38
C LYS A 107 -41.71 -3.38 -13.89
N PHE A 108 -42.94 -3.17 -14.35
CA PHE A 108 -43.29 -3.17 -15.78
C PHE A 108 -43.48 -1.75 -16.32
N HIS A 109 -43.62 -0.76 -15.46
CA HIS A 109 -43.74 0.64 -15.78
C HIS A 109 -42.68 1.45 -15.05
N ILE A 110 -41.74 2.00 -15.79
CA ILE A 110 -40.65 2.84 -15.28
C ILE A 110 -40.40 3.96 -16.30
N SER A 111 -40.23 5.19 -15.84
CA SER A 111 -39.92 6.31 -16.70
C SER A 111 -38.44 6.33 -17.08
N ARG A 112 -38.09 7.00 -18.17
CA ARG A 112 -36.72 7.18 -18.62
C ARG A 112 -35.85 7.86 -17.56
N LEU A 113 -36.37 8.86 -16.85
CA LEU A 113 -35.64 9.54 -15.76
C LEU A 113 -35.41 8.64 -14.57
N GLU A 114 -36.39 7.81 -14.18
CA GLU A 114 -36.20 6.84 -13.09
C GLU A 114 -35.13 5.80 -13.45
N ALA A 115 -35.14 5.31 -14.69
CA ALA A 115 -34.12 4.37 -15.16
C ALA A 115 -32.70 4.99 -15.13
N LEU A 116 -32.56 6.25 -15.60
CA LEU A 116 -31.29 6.97 -15.54
C LEU A 116 -30.81 7.13 -14.08
N LYS A 117 -31.70 7.55 -13.17
CA LYS A 117 -31.37 7.71 -11.75
C LYS A 117 -30.89 6.40 -11.12
N LEU A 118 -31.59 5.30 -11.37
CA LEU A 118 -31.25 4.00 -10.83
C LEU A 118 -29.90 3.49 -11.35
N GLN A 119 -29.65 3.60 -12.65
CA GLN A 119 -28.37 3.20 -13.24
C GLN A 119 -27.20 4.07 -12.77
N THR A 120 -27.44 5.37 -12.56
CA THR A 120 -26.44 6.29 -11.99
C THR A 120 -26.15 5.94 -10.52
N GLN A 121 -27.19 5.67 -9.75
CA GLN A 121 -27.05 5.24 -8.36
C GLN A 121 -26.25 3.94 -8.24
N GLN A 122 -26.43 2.98 -9.13
CA GLN A 122 -25.67 1.73 -9.12
C GLN A 122 -24.16 1.99 -9.20
N SER A 123 -23.70 2.89 -10.05
CA SER A 123 -22.26 3.23 -10.14
C SER A 123 -21.74 3.83 -8.84
N LEU A 124 -22.56 4.61 -8.12
CA LEU A 124 -22.22 5.18 -6.82
C LEU A 124 -22.21 4.12 -5.73
N GLU A 125 -23.17 3.20 -5.71
CA GLU A 125 -23.23 2.09 -4.73
C GLU A 125 -21.98 1.22 -4.82
N VAL A 126 -21.55 0.86 -6.03
CA VAL A 126 -20.32 0.10 -6.27
C VAL A 126 -19.08 0.91 -5.82
N MET A 127 -19.02 2.19 -6.18
CA MET A 127 -17.91 3.06 -5.80
C MET A 127 -17.77 3.18 -4.27
N PHE A 128 -18.87 3.43 -3.55
CA PHE A 128 -18.82 3.57 -2.11
C PHE A 128 -18.60 2.24 -1.37
N GLY A 129 -19.07 1.12 -1.93
CA GLY A 129 -18.73 -0.22 -1.43
C GLY A 129 -17.23 -0.46 -1.51
N ASN A 130 -16.63 -0.25 -2.67
CA ASN A 130 -15.17 -0.39 -2.86
C ASN A 130 -14.39 0.58 -1.98
N GLN A 131 -14.85 1.82 -1.81
CA GLN A 131 -14.22 2.79 -0.90
C GLN A 131 -14.21 2.30 0.54
N LEU A 132 -15.31 1.72 1.01
CA LEU A 132 -15.40 1.16 2.37
C LEU A 132 -14.39 0.03 2.56
N ASP A 133 -14.34 -0.91 1.61
CA ASP A 133 -13.44 -2.07 1.66
C ASP A 133 -11.96 -1.62 1.63
N SER A 134 -11.62 -0.65 0.77
CA SER A 134 -10.25 -0.10 0.70
C SER A 134 -9.84 0.58 1.99
N ILE A 135 -10.73 1.38 2.60
CA ILE A 135 -10.43 2.07 3.88
C ILE A 135 -10.34 1.06 5.03
N ASP A 136 -11.28 0.14 5.15
CA ASP A 136 -11.27 -0.88 6.23
C ASP A 136 -9.97 -1.70 6.20
N THR A 137 -9.60 -2.16 5.01
CA THR A 137 -8.35 -2.93 4.81
C THR A 137 -7.13 -2.09 5.17
N ALA A 138 -7.06 -0.85 4.70
CA ALA A 138 -5.92 0.04 4.96
C ALA A 138 -5.80 0.37 6.45
N MET A 139 -6.89 0.69 7.14
CA MET A 139 -6.86 1.05 8.56
C MET A 139 -6.44 -0.13 9.44
N LYS A 140 -6.92 -1.35 9.14
CA LYS A 140 -6.45 -2.57 9.80
C LYS A 140 -4.95 -2.77 9.63
N GLN A 141 -4.44 -2.58 8.41
CA GLN A 141 -3.02 -2.72 8.12
C GLN A 141 -2.19 -1.63 8.80
N ILE A 142 -2.65 -0.38 8.82
CA ILE A 142 -2.00 0.74 9.50
C ILE A 142 -1.91 0.47 10.99
N TYR A 143 -2.99 0.01 11.60
CA TYR A 143 -3.02 -0.31 13.02
C TYR A 143 -2.05 -1.45 13.37
N LEU A 144 -2.10 -2.57 12.63
CA LEU A 144 -1.21 -3.71 12.82
C LEU A 144 0.26 -3.33 12.67
N ASP A 145 0.59 -2.70 11.56
CA ASP A 145 1.98 -2.32 11.28
C ASP A 145 2.46 -1.25 12.26
N GLY A 146 1.60 -0.29 12.61
CA GLY A 146 1.88 0.73 13.60
C GLY A 146 2.26 0.12 14.95
N TYR A 147 1.47 -0.82 15.45
CA TYR A 147 1.72 -1.51 16.71
C TYR A 147 3.06 -2.28 16.69
N TYR A 148 3.25 -3.17 15.72
CA TYR A 148 4.45 -4.01 15.71
C TYR A 148 5.74 -3.23 15.41
N HIS A 149 5.68 -2.23 14.55
CA HIS A 149 6.85 -1.37 14.32
C HIS A 149 7.19 -0.51 15.54
N THR A 150 6.19 0.02 16.23
CA THR A 150 6.36 0.76 17.48
C THR A 150 7.03 -0.12 18.53
N ALA A 151 6.54 -1.35 18.72
CA ALA A 151 7.11 -2.32 19.64
C ALA A 151 8.57 -2.67 19.28
N TYR A 152 8.84 -2.90 18.01
CA TYR A 152 10.19 -3.17 17.55
C TYR A 152 11.15 -2.01 17.82
N GLU A 153 10.76 -0.78 17.50
CA GLU A 153 11.61 0.39 17.72
C GLU A 153 11.82 0.68 19.20
N LEU A 154 10.79 0.50 20.03
CA LEU A 154 10.93 0.61 21.49
C LEU A 154 11.94 -0.40 22.03
N GLN A 155 11.75 -1.68 21.74
CA GLN A 155 12.65 -2.74 22.21
C GLN A 155 14.08 -2.51 21.71
N ARG A 156 14.23 -2.09 20.46
CA ARG A 156 15.53 -1.75 19.89
C ARG A 156 16.17 -0.53 20.56
N GLY A 157 15.36 0.47 20.89
CA GLY A 157 15.84 1.72 21.47
C GLY A 157 16.25 1.59 22.92
N VAL A 158 15.42 0.94 23.74
CA VAL A 158 15.72 0.68 25.16
C VAL A 158 16.58 -0.57 25.36
N GLN A 159 16.77 -1.37 24.31
CA GLN A 159 17.55 -2.64 24.34
C GLN A 159 16.99 -3.68 25.32
N ILE A 160 15.70 -3.64 25.55
CA ILE A 160 14.95 -4.62 26.33
C ILE A 160 13.95 -5.27 25.40
N GLY A 161 13.91 -6.59 25.35
CA GLY A 161 12.89 -7.33 24.61
C GLY A 161 11.75 -7.74 25.53
N TRP A 162 10.53 -7.51 25.08
CA TRP A 162 9.31 -8.04 25.71
C TRP A 162 8.66 -9.04 24.75
N ASP A 163 8.07 -10.09 25.30
CA ASP A 163 7.11 -10.88 24.53
C ASP A 163 5.86 -10.04 24.29
N ILE A 164 5.50 -9.91 23.05
CA ILE A 164 4.27 -9.24 22.65
C ILE A 164 3.32 -10.34 22.20
N ALA A 165 2.21 -10.48 22.88
CA ALA A 165 1.12 -11.33 22.42
C ALA A 165 0.65 -10.80 21.06
N GLY A 166 0.42 -11.72 20.09
CA GLY A 166 -0.13 -11.35 18.82
C GLY A 166 -1.46 -10.62 19.01
N LEU A 167 -1.68 -9.53 18.29
CA LEU A 167 -2.96 -8.81 18.33
C LEU A 167 -4.08 -9.74 17.85
N ASP A 168 -5.11 -9.95 18.67
CA ASP A 168 -6.31 -10.71 18.30
C ASP A 168 -7.06 -9.91 17.22
N GLN A 169 -7.42 -10.57 16.11
CA GLN A 169 -8.20 -9.98 15.02
C GLN A 169 -9.50 -9.34 15.52
N ARG A 170 -10.15 -9.91 16.52
CA ARG A 170 -11.36 -9.35 17.15
C ARG A 170 -11.11 -8.03 17.86
N LYS A 171 -9.92 -7.86 18.47
CA LYS A 171 -9.50 -6.60 19.10
C LYS A 171 -9.30 -5.53 18.03
N ILE A 172 -8.63 -5.87 16.92
CA ILE A 172 -8.43 -4.97 15.79
C ILE A 172 -9.77 -4.54 15.20
N ASP A 173 -10.66 -5.50 14.89
CA ASP A 173 -11.99 -5.22 14.33
C ASP A 173 -12.82 -4.33 15.27
N LYS A 174 -12.68 -4.50 16.58
CA LYS A 174 -13.32 -3.66 17.59
C LYS A 174 -12.78 -2.22 17.52
N VAL A 175 -11.48 -2.03 17.59
CA VAL A 175 -10.84 -0.69 17.52
C VAL A 175 -11.23 0.02 16.23
N ILE A 176 -11.18 -0.68 15.09
CA ILE A 176 -11.51 -0.12 13.77
C ILE A 176 -12.99 0.29 13.67
N SER A 177 -13.89 -0.40 14.36
CA SER A 177 -15.34 -0.12 14.32
C SER A 177 -15.80 0.91 15.35
N GLU A 178 -15.01 1.19 16.38
CA GLU A 178 -15.40 2.13 17.44
C GLU A 178 -15.30 3.60 16.97
N PRO A 179 -16.31 4.43 17.28
CA PRO A 179 -16.23 5.87 17.08
C PRO A 179 -15.20 6.50 18.02
N TRP A 180 -14.24 7.23 17.49
CA TRP A 180 -13.22 7.92 18.27
C TRP A 180 -13.43 9.45 18.33
N ALA A 181 -14.08 10.02 17.31
CA ALA A 181 -14.29 11.47 17.25
C ALA A 181 -15.53 11.89 18.04
N GLY A 182 -15.54 13.12 18.54
CA GLY A 182 -16.59 13.67 19.42
C GLY A 182 -18.00 13.71 18.83
N ASP A 183 -18.18 13.44 17.52
CA ASP A 183 -19.51 13.31 16.90
C ASP A 183 -20.11 11.89 16.99
N GLY A 184 -19.41 10.95 17.65
CA GLY A 184 -19.85 9.59 17.89
C GLY A 184 -20.03 8.73 16.63
N LYS A 185 -19.37 9.08 15.50
CA LYS A 185 -19.43 8.33 14.23
C LYS A 185 -18.10 7.70 13.89
N ASN A 186 -18.14 6.46 13.43
CA ASN A 186 -16.99 5.82 12.81
C ASN A 186 -16.86 6.18 11.31
N PHE A 187 -15.77 5.76 10.67
CA PHE A 187 -15.53 6.08 9.26
C PHE A 187 -16.59 5.46 8.33
N SER A 188 -17.10 4.28 8.64
CA SER A 188 -18.13 3.62 7.84
C SER A 188 -19.42 4.46 7.80
N GLU A 189 -19.89 4.95 8.94
CA GLU A 189 -21.06 5.82 9.02
C GLU A 189 -20.87 7.15 8.26
N ARG A 190 -19.65 7.68 8.25
CA ARG A 190 -19.28 8.88 7.47
C ARG A 190 -19.33 8.59 5.97
N ILE A 191 -18.83 7.43 5.52
CA ILE A 191 -18.90 6.99 4.12
C ILE A 191 -20.36 6.87 3.69
N TRP A 192 -21.19 6.20 4.47
CA TRP A 192 -22.63 6.06 4.19
C TRP A 192 -23.36 7.41 4.21
N GLY A 193 -22.95 8.32 5.07
CA GLY A 193 -23.47 9.71 5.07
C GLY A 193 -23.14 10.44 3.78
N ASN A 194 -21.89 10.40 3.34
CA ASN A 194 -21.43 10.98 2.07
C ASN A 194 -22.14 10.34 0.86
N LYS A 195 -22.31 9.01 0.86
CA LYS A 195 -23.06 8.29 -0.17
C LYS A 195 -24.47 8.84 -0.33
N ARG A 196 -25.25 8.87 0.75
CA ARG A 196 -26.64 9.36 0.72
C ARG A 196 -26.73 10.80 0.22
N LYS A 197 -25.83 11.67 0.68
CA LYS A 197 -25.75 13.05 0.24
C LYS A 197 -25.47 13.15 -1.25
N LEU A 198 -24.43 12.46 -1.74
CA LEU A 198 -24.05 12.52 -3.15
C LEU A 198 -25.14 11.97 -4.08
N ILE A 199 -25.77 10.84 -3.73
CA ILE A 199 -26.89 10.27 -4.49
C ILE A 199 -28.04 11.27 -4.57
N HIS A 200 -28.42 11.87 -3.45
CA HIS A 200 -29.48 12.89 -3.42
C HIS A 200 -29.15 14.10 -4.30
N GLU A 201 -27.94 14.62 -4.21
CA GLU A 201 -27.48 15.76 -5.00
C GLU A 201 -27.46 15.44 -6.50
N ILE A 202 -26.99 14.26 -6.90
CA ILE A 202 -26.96 13.85 -8.31
C ILE A 202 -28.39 13.63 -8.84
N HIS A 203 -29.26 12.96 -8.08
CA HIS A 203 -30.66 12.78 -8.47
C HIS A 203 -31.41 14.10 -8.60
N SER A 204 -31.13 15.07 -7.72
CA SER A 204 -31.69 16.41 -7.80
C SER A 204 -31.21 17.15 -9.05
N GLU A 205 -29.90 17.10 -9.32
CA GLU A 205 -29.32 17.75 -10.52
C GLU A 205 -29.92 17.18 -11.81
N LEU A 206 -29.95 15.85 -11.97
CA LEU A 206 -30.55 15.20 -13.12
C LEU A 206 -32.01 15.59 -13.31
N THR A 207 -32.77 15.75 -12.24
CA THR A 207 -34.17 16.18 -12.31
C THR A 207 -34.27 17.62 -12.75
N GLN A 208 -33.49 18.54 -12.19
CA GLN A 208 -33.48 19.94 -12.52
C GLN A 208 -33.04 20.19 -13.95
N ASP A 209 -32.00 19.50 -14.41
CA ASP A 209 -31.47 19.65 -15.76
C ASP A 209 -32.49 19.20 -16.83
N VAL A 210 -33.23 18.12 -16.53
CA VAL A 210 -34.34 17.67 -17.38
C VAL A 210 -35.50 18.69 -17.37
N ILE A 211 -35.90 19.23 -16.20
CA ILE A 211 -36.95 20.24 -16.08
C ILE A 211 -36.61 21.50 -16.88
N LEU A 212 -35.33 21.90 -16.82
CA LEU A 212 -34.86 23.12 -17.49
C LEU A 212 -34.45 22.90 -18.95
N GLY A 213 -34.52 21.67 -19.45
CA GLY A 213 -34.09 21.32 -20.82
C GLY A 213 -32.62 21.63 -21.08
N ARG A 214 -31.77 21.49 -20.09
CA ARG A 214 -30.34 21.83 -20.20
C ARG A 214 -29.58 20.83 -21.08
N ASP A 215 -28.49 21.33 -21.66
CA ASP A 215 -27.52 20.53 -22.40
C ASP A 215 -26.94 19.41 -21.51
N PRO A 216 -26.79 18.17 -22.04
CA PRO A 216 -26.18 17.05 -21.31
C PRO A 216 -24.83 17.39 -20.69
N GLN A 217 -24.01 18.20 -21.36
CA GLN A 217 -22.69 18.57 -20.88
C GLN A 217 -22.78 19.38 -19.57
N LYS A 218 -23.77 20.25 -19.43
CA LYS A 218 -24.00 21.02 -18.19
C LYS A 218 -24.36 20.10 -17.01
N ALA A 219 -25.16 19.06 -17.24
CA ALA A 219 -25.48 18.05 -16.23
C ALA A 219 -24.22 17.27 -15.83
N ILE A 220 -23.44 16.84 -16.82
CA ILE A 220 -22.16 16.13 -16.58
C ILE A 220 -21.21 17.00 -15.76
N ASP A 221 -21.00 18.26 -16.14
CA ASP A 221 -20.12 19.19 -15.44
C ASP A 221 -20.59 19.46 -13.99
N ALA A 222 -21.89 19.57 -13.76
CA ALA A 222 -22.45 19.76 -12.43
C ALA A 222 -22.22 18.52 -11.54
N ILE A 223 -22.46 17.33 -12.08
CA ILE A 223 -22.22 16.07 -11.39
C ILE A 223 -20.72 15.86 -11.12
N ALA A 224 -19.86 16.17 -12.09
CA ALA A 224 -18.41 16.10 -11.89
C ALA A 224 -17.93 16.98 -10.73
N ARG A 225 -18.46 18.20 -10.59
CA ARG A 225 -18.15 19.07 -9.43
C ARG A 225 -18.59 18.46 -8.10
N LYS A 226 -19.80 17.88 -8.04
CA LYS A 226 -20.30 17.22 -6.82
C LYS A 226 -19.47 15.99 -6.44
N MET A 227 -19.12 15.17 -7.43
CA MET A 227 -18.25 14.02 -7.23
C MET A 227 -16.84 14.44 -6.78
N ASN A 228 -16.29 15.52 -7.34
CA ASN A 228 -14.99 16.04 -6.90
C ASN A 228 -15.04 16.53 -5.44
N THR A 229 -16.11 17.18 -5.01
CA THR A 229 -16.32 17.57 -3.60
C THR A 229 -16.39 16.34 -2.69
N SER A 230 -17.13 15.31 -3.09
CA SER A 230 -17.23 14.05 -2.36
C SER A 230 -15.88 13.33 -2.29
N LYS A 231 -15.11 13.32 -3.37
CA LYS A 231 -13.75 12.77 -3.43
C LYS A 231 -12.80 13.46 -2.46
N VAL A 232 -12.82 14.79 -2.40
CA VAL A 232 -12.01 15.56 -1.42
C VAL A 232 -12.40 15.23 0.01
N ASN A 233 -13.70 15.06 0.29
CA ASN A 233 -14.16 14.63 1.61
C ASN A 233 -13.70 13.20 1.94
N ALA A 234 -13.66 12.29 0.95
CA ALA A 234 -13.10 10.96 1.12
C ALA A 234 -11.60 11.02 1.46
N GLY A 235 -10.83 11.88 0.80
CA GLY A 235 -9.42 12.08 1.11
C GLY A 235 -9.20 12.62 2.53
N ARG A 236 -10.02 13.59 2.96
CA ARG A 236 -9.97 14.07 4.35
C ARG A 236 -10.25 12.94 5.35
N LEU A 237 -11.24 12.10 5.06
CA LEU A 237 -11.58 10.97 5.90
C LEU A 237 -10.39 10.00 6.00
N VAL A 238 -9.87 9.52 4.88
CA VAL A 238 -8.75 8.56 4.85
C VAL A 238 -7.56 9.05 5.66
N MET A 239 -7.10 10.29 5.40
CA MET A 239 -5.90 10.83 6.05
C MET A 239 -6.11 11.15 7.53
N THR A 240 -7.34 11.40 7.95
CA THR A 240 -7.64 11.66 9.36
C THR A 240 -7.79 10.36 10.14
N GLU A 241 -8.43 9.35 9.56
CA GLU A 241 -8.53 8.01 10.15
C GLU A 241 -7.16 7.32 10.19
N GLU A 242 -6.33 7.47 9.16
CA GLU A 242 -4.95 6.98 9.14
C GLU A 242 -4.16 7.53 10.34
N ALA A 243 -4.16 8.87 10.53
CA ALA A 243 -3.47 9.50 11.65
C ALA A 243 -4.02 9.04 13.01
N TYR A 244 -5.34 8.79 13.12
CA TYR A 244 -5.93 8.25 14.34
C TYR A 244 -5.49 6.81 14.60
N PHE A 245 -5.59 5.90 13.62
CA PHE A 245 -5.25 4.50 13.83
C PHE A 245 -3.75 4.29 14.01
N SER A 246 -2.90 5.11 13.39
CA SER A 246 -1.47 5.16 13.68
C SER A 246 -1.22 5.56 15.16
N SER A 247 -1.88 6.62 15.63
CA SER A 247 -1.79 7.09 17.01
C SER A 247 -2.32 6.06 18.03
N ALA A 248 -3.47 5.45 17.75
CA ALA A 248 -4.07 4.42 18.60
C ALA A 248 -3.21 3.15 18.70
N ALA A 249 -2.55 2.78 17.60
CA ALA A 249 -1.60 1.67 17.61
C ALA A 249 -0.35 1.96 18.46
N GLN A 250 0.12 3.21 18.43
CA GLN A 250 1.21 3.66 19.29
C GLN A 250 0.79 3.67 20.75
N GLU A 251 -0.39 4.20 21.07
CA GLU A 251 -0.96 4.19 22.42
C GLU A 251 -1.04 2.79 23.02
N GLU A 252 -1.64 1.86 22.27
CA GLU A 252 -1.75 0.46 22.69
C GLU A 252 -0.37 -0.15 22.98
N CYS A 253 0.57 0.05 22.05
CA CYS A 253 1.93 -0.47 22.20
C CYS A 253 2.69 0.17 23.37
N PHE A 254 2.52 1.48 23.59
CA PHE A 254 3.14 2.17 24.72
C PHE A 254 2.60 1.65 26.05
N ASN A 255 1.28 1.39 26.14
CA ASN A 255 0.67 0.78 27.31
C ASN A 255 1.16 -0.65 27.55
N ASP A 256 1.24 -1.48 26.50
CA ASP A 256 1.72 -2.86 26.59
C ASP A 256 3.21 -2.95 26.98
N LEU A 257 3.99 -1.90 26.72
CA LEU A 257 5.43 -1.84 27.01
C LEU A 257 5.78 -0.91 28.20
N ASP A 258 4.79 -0.56 29.02
CA ASP A 258 4.93 0.25 30.24
C ASP A 258 5.67 1.58 30.00
N VAL A 259 5.42 2.25 28.86
CA VAL A 259 5.88 3.62 28.62
C VAL A 259 5.10 4.57 29.51
N GLU A 260 5.80 5.34 30.35
CA GLU A 260 5.14 6.24 31.31
C GLU A 260 4.76 7.60 30.73
N GLU A 261 5.58 8.11 29.81
CA GLU A 261 5.42 9.44 29.20
C GLU A 261 5.69 9.40 27.71
N TYR A 262 5.03 10.27 26.97
CA TYR A 262 5.25 10.47 25.54
C TYR A 262 5.40 11.96 25.21
N GLU A 263 6.11 12.24 24.14
CA GLU A 263 6.31 13.58 23.59
C GLU A 263 5.58 13.69 22.25
N ILE A 264 5.01 14.85 21.97
CA ILE A 264 4.42 15.18 20.67
C ILE A 264 5.52 15.67 19.73
N VAL A 265 5.55 15.10 18.53
CA VAL A 265 6.44 15.53 17.44
C VAL A 265 5.62 15.92 16.23
N ALA A 266 5.67 17.21 15.89
CA ALA A 266 5.00 17.71 14.69
C ALA A 266 5.92 17.63 13.46
N THR A 267 5.34 17.36 12.30
CA THR A 267 6.03 17.59 11.03
C THR A 267 6.07 19.09 10.76
N LEU A 268 7.25 19.69 10.86
CA LEU A 268 7.42 21.14 10.71
C LEU A 268 7.67 21.50 9.24
N ASP A 269 6.66 22.05 8.58
CA ASP A 269 6.72 22.61 7.24
C ASP A 269 5.76 23.80 7.08
N SER A 270 5.61 24.32 5.85
CA SER A 270 4.71 25.45 5.55
C SER A 270 3.22 25.13 5.78
N HIS A 271 2.87 23.85 5.87
CA HIS A 271 1.49 23.38 6.06
C HIS A 271 1.18 22.98 7.52
N THR A 272 2.16 23.09 8.42
CA THR A 272 1.96 22.75 9.83
C THR A 272 0.97 23.74 10.46
N SER A 273 -0.11 23.20 11.02
CA SER A 273 -1.14 24.02 11.71
C SER A 273 -0.62 24.64 13.00
N ASP A 274 -1.27 25.72 13.45
CA ASP A 274 -0.88 26.40 14.69
C ASP A 274 -1.05 25.49 15.92
N ILE A 275 -2.06 24.62 15.92
CA ILE A 275 -2.24 23.64 17.00
C ILE A 275 -1.07 22.66 17.04
N CYS A 276 -0.65 22.09 15.91
CA CYS A 276 0.49 21.17 15.87
C CYS A 276 1.79 21.87 16.29
N ARG A 277 2.03 23.11 15.83
CA ARG A 277 3.18 23.93 16.28
C ARG A 277 3.17 24.15 17.79
N SER A 278 2.00 24.39 18.37
CA SER A 278 1.87 24.64 19.82
C SER A 278 2.03 23.38 20.66
N MET A 279 1.80 22.20 20.06
CA MET A 279 1.92 20.90 20.74
C MET A 279 3.31 20.29 20.58
N ASP A 280 4.08 20.70 19.59
CA ASP A 280 5.42 20.17 19.32
C ASP A 280 6.34 20.28 20.53
N GLY A 281 7.00 19.17 20.88
CA GLY A 281 7.89 19.06 22.03
C GLY A 281 7.20 19.00 23.40
N LYS A 282 5.87 19.02 23.49
CA LYS A 282 5.18 18.83 24.78
C LYS A 282 5.19 17.37 25.18
N VAL A 283 5.45 17.14 26.48
CA VAL A 283 5.48 15.83 27.10
C VAL A 283 4.24 15.66 27.97
N PHE A 284 3.61 14.49 27.84
CA PHE A 284 2.41 14.12 28.61
C PHE A 284 2.59 12.72 29.23
N PRO A 285 2.00 12.45 30.41
CA PRO A 285 1.93 11.10 30.93
C PRO A 285 0.93 10.25 30.14
N MET A 286 1.19 8.95 29.99
CA MET A 286 0.33 8.04 29.23
C MET A 286 -1.12 8.00 29.71
N LYS A 287 -1.37 8.19 31.01
CA LYS A 287 -2.74 8.28 31.57
C LYS A 287 -3.59 9.42 31.01
N ASP A 288 -2.95 10.44 30.42
CA ASP A 288 -3.60 11.60 29.84
C ASP A 288 -3.64 11.51 28.29
N TYR A 289 -3.38 10.33 27.73
CA TYR A 289 -3.40 10.12 26.26
C TYR A 289 -4.85 10.20 25.76
N GLU A 290 -5.17 11.24 25.01
CA GLU A 290 -6.50 11.49 24.46
C GLU A 290 -6.38 12.06 23.04
N ALA A 291 -6.83 11.26 22.05
CA ALA A 291 -6.80 11.67 20.66
C ALA A 291 -7.58 12.96 20.42
N GLY A 292 -6.96 13.91 19.72
CA GLY A 292 -7.53 15.24 19.47
C GLY A 292 -7.28 16.27 20.57
N VAL A 293 -6.80 15.88 21.74
CA VAL A 293 -6.56 16.75 22.89
C VAL A 293 -5.07 16.77 23.26
N THR A 294 -4.54 15.65 23.72
CA THR A 294 -3.14 15.48 24.11
C THR A 294 -2.34 14.60 23.14
N ALA A 295 -3.04 13.92 22.22
CA ALA A 295 -2.44 13.06 21.20
C ALA A 295 -3.04 13.30 19.81
N PRO A 296 -2.31 13.05 18.71
CA PRO A 296 -2.84 13.17 17.35
C PRO A 296 -4.03 12.20 17.09
N PRO A 297 -4.88 12.52 16.09
CA PRO A 297 -4.86 13.70 15.23
C PRO A 297 -5.52 14.93 15.87
N PHE A 298 -4.84 16.06 15.84
CA PHE A 298 -5.38 17.33 16.38
C PHE A 298 -6.33 18.06 15.41
N HIS A 299 -6.27 17.71 14.14
CA HIS A 299 -7.09 18.28 13.06
C HIS A 299 -7.10 17.33 11.86
N VAL A 300 -7.97 17.61 10.87
CA VAL A 300 -7.97 16.90 9.58
C VAL A 300 -6.60 17.04 8.88
N TRP A 301 -6.11 15.97 8.27
CA TRP A 301 -4.77 15.93 7.66
C TRP A 301 -3.61 16.13 8.66
N CYS A 302 -3.80 15.72 9.90
CA CYS A 302 -2.74 15.80 10.91
C CYS A 302 -1.59 14.84 10.54
N ARG A 303 -0.34 15.31 10.69
CA ARG A 303 0.90 14.56 10.45
C ARG A 303 1.83 14.57 11.67
N SER A 304 1.28 14.90 12.83
CA SER A 304 1.99 14.81 14.10
C SER A 304 1.95 13.38 14.62
N CYS A 305 2.99 12.94 15.30
CA CYS A 305 3.06 11.64 15.96
C CYS A 305 3.42 11.77 17.43
N THR A 306 3.29 10.68 18.17
CA THR A 306 3.81 10.55 19.52
C THR A 306 5.13 9.80 19.50
N VAL A 307 6.03 10.12 20.43
CA VAL A 307 7.27 9.39 20.64
C VAL A 307 7.42 9.07 22.12
N PRO A 308 8.01 7.92 22.51
CA PRO A 308 8.20 7.61 23.90
C PRO A 308 9.18 8.60 24.52
N TYR A 309 8.90 9.07 25.73
CA TYR A 309 9.75 10.00 26.45
C TYR A 309 10.29 9.36 27.73
N PHE A 310 11.62 9.37 27.90
CA PHE A 310 12.31 8.80 29.03
C PHE A 310 13.12 9.88 29.73
N ARG A 311 12.84 10.12 31.01
CA ARG A 311 13.55 11.12 31.83
C ARG A 311 14.96 10.71 32.18
N GLU A 312 15.25 9.41 32.23
CA GLU A 312 16.53 8.86 32.62
C GLU A 312 17.21 8.14 31.46
N ASN A 313 18.52 8.22 31.43
CA ASN A 313 19.36 7.55 30.47
C ASN A 313 19.54 6.08 30.86
N PHE A 314 18.91 5.13 30.17
CA PHE A 314 19.17 3.72 30.37
C PHE A 314 20.59 3.36 29.88
N GLY A 315 21.41 2.78 30.77
CA GLY A 315 22.77 2.32 30.45
C GLY A 315 22.73 1.13 29.50
N GLN A 316 23.63 1.10 28.54
CA GLN A 316 23.70 0.04 27.53
C GLN A 316 24.21 -1.27 28.07
N ILE A 317 23.56 -2.35 27.64
CA ILE A 317 24.08 -3.70 27.66
C ILE A 317 24.06 -4.21 26.22
N GLY A 318 25.14 -4.82 25.72
CA GLY A 318 25.28 -5.33 24.34
C GLY A 318 24.37 -6.51 23.98
N GLN A 319 23.45 -6.86 24.84
CA GLN A 319 22.39 -7.85 24.66
C GLN A 319 21.06 -7.20 25.05
N ARG A 320 19.99 -7.55 24.32
CA ARG A 320 18.62 -7.17 24.64
C ARG A 320 17.98 -8.22 25.52
N ALA A 321 17.28 -7.81 26.57
CA ALA A 321 16.44 -8.74 27.31
C ALA A 321 15.08 -8.88 26.61
N ALA A 322 14.66 -10.10 26.31
CA ALA A 322 13.35 -10.47 25.82
C ALA A 322 12.59 -11.24 26.90
N ARG A 323 11.31 -10.99 27.10
CA ARG A 323 10.48 -11.73 28.07
C ARG A 323 9.63 -12.76 27.34
N GLY A 324 9.74 -14.05 27.72
CA GLY A 324 8.95 -15.11 27.15
C GLY A 324 7.53 -15.18 27.72
N GLU A 325 6.61 -15.87 27.03
CA GLU A 325 5.24 -16.18 27.53
C GLU A 325 5.25 -16.87 28.89
N ASP A 326 6.37 -17.53 29.23
CA ASP A 326 6.64 -18.15 30.53
C ASP A 326 7.10 -17.14 31.62
N GLY A 327 7.11 -15.83 31.30
CA GLY A 327 7.54 -14.76 32.18
C GLY A 327 9.06 -14.69 32.40
N LYS A 328 9.87 -15.49 31.68
CA LYS A 328 11.35 -15.48 31.80
C LYS A 328 11.95 -14.44 30.87
N THR A 329 13.08 -13.89 31.27
CA THR A 329 13.87 -12.94 30.47
C THR A 329 14.88 -13.68 29.61
N TYR A 330 14.85 -13.43 28.30
CA TYR A 330 15.83 -13.91 27.32
C TYR A 330 16.71 -12.75 26.86
N TYR A 331 17.92 -13.05 26.41
CA TYR A 331 18.81 -12.06 25.81
C TYR A 331 18.90 -12.30 24.30
N VAL A 332 18.61 -11.27 23.50
CA VAL A 332 18.64 -11.32 22.05
C VAL A 332 19.71 -10.37 21.49
N PRO A 333 20.30 -10.65 20.31
CA PRO A 333 21.30 -9.78 19.69
C PRO A 333 20.78 -8.35 19.49
N ALA A 334 21.63 -7.35 19.73
CA ALA A 334 21.29 -5.95 19.57
C ALA A 334 20.96 -5.56 18.12
N ASP A 335 21.39 -6.38 17.15
CA ASP A 335 21.20 -6.20 15.70
C ASP A 335 20.05 -7.03 15.12
N MET A 336 19.20 -7.62 15.96
CA MET A 336 18.04 -8.39 15.49
C MET A 336 17.17 -7.54 14.55
N THR A 337 16.90 -8.06 13.36
CA THR A 337 16.03 -7.38 12.37
C THR A 337 14.55 -7.54 12.71
N TYR A 338 13.72 -6.61 12.25
CA TYR A 338 12.26 -6.67 12.49
C TYR A 338 11.61 -7.99 12.04
N PRO A 339 11.90 -8.57 10.86
CA PRO A 339 11.33 -9.86 10.49
C PRO A 339 11.69 -11.00 11.46
N LYS A 340 12.95 -11.07 11.88
CA LYS A 340 13.39 -12.06 12.87
C LYS A 340 12.76 -11.86 14.23
N TRP A 341 12.65 -10.61 14.66
CA TRP A 341 11.97 -10.26 15.90
C TRP A 341 10.49 -10.67 15.85
N LYS A 342 9.78 -10.33 14.78
CA LYS A 342 8.37 -10.68 14.60
C LYS A 342 8.17 -12.20 14.56
N GLU A 343 8.97 -12.92 13.80
CA GLU A 343 8.95 -14.38 13.74
C GLU A 343 9.15 -15.01 15.13
N SER A 344 10.14 -14.52 15.89
CA SER A 344 10.51 -15.09 17.20
C SER A 344 9.52 -14.73 18.31
N PHE A 345 8.94 -13.53 18.32
CA PHE A 345 8.17 -12.98 19.44
C PHE A 345 6.68 -12.80 19.18
N VAL A 346 6.25 -12.77 17.92
CA VAL A 346 4.84 -12.55 17.54
C VAL A 346 4.25 -13.79 16.86
N ASP A 347 5.00 -14.40 15.91
CA ASP A 347 4.49 -15.51 15.09
C ASP A 347 4.81 -16.90 15.70
N GLY A 348 5.30 -16.97 16.94
CA GLY A 348 5.55 -18.22 17.67
C GLY A 348 6.73 -19.07 17.15
N GLY A 349 7.70 -18.46 16.46
CA GLY A 349 8.87 -19.13 15.92
C GLY A 349 9.85 -19.64 16.99
N ASP A 350 10.73 -20.56 16.57
CA ASP A 350 11.73 -21.20 17.45
C ASP A 350 12.74 -20.16 17.98
N LYS A 351 12.81 -20.05 19.32
CA LYS A 351 13.74 -19.18 20.05
C LYS A 351 15.13 -19.84 20.26
N THR A 352 15.29 -21.11 19.86
CA THR A 352 16.55 -21.85 20.02
C THR A 352 17.51 -21.51 18.88
N GLY A 353 18.53 -20.72 19.15
CA GLY A 353 19.58 -20.36 18.20
C GLY A 353 19.98 -18.91 18.15
N LEU A 354 19.42 -18.08 19.02
CA LEU A 354 19.81 -16.67 19.17
C LEU A 354 21.11 -16.56 19.96
N GLN A 355 22.19 -17.13 19.43
CA GLN A 355 23.55 -16.94 19.98
C GLN A 355 24.33 -15.99 19.08
N ASP A 356 25.04 -15.12 19.78
CA ASP A 356 25.97 -14.08 19.36
C ASP A 356 26.72 -14.40 18.05
N THR A 357 26.46 -13.61 17.01
CA THR A 357 27.36 -13.45 15.87
C THR A 357 27.77 -11.99 15.81
N SER A 358 28.84 -11.66 16.53
CA SER A 358 29.50 -10.35 16.48
C SER A 358 30.18 -10.13 15.14
N GLY A 359 29.40 -9.69 14.16
CA GLY A 359 29.88 -9.15 12.90
C GLY A 359 29.18 -7.81 12.64
N GLY A 360 29.92 -6.71 12.72
CA GLY A 360 29.37 -5.37 12.69
C GLY A 360 28.52 -5.09 11.46
N VAL A 361 27.23 -4.96 11.67
CA VAL A 361 26.24 -4.52 10.68
C VAL A 361 25.83 -3.10 11.03
N THR A 362 26.13 -2.17 10.15
CA THR A 362 25.63 -0.79 10.24
C THR A 362 24.29 -0.71 9.53
N ILE A 363 23.22 -0.35 10.25
CA ILE A 363 21.90 -0.16 9.65
C ILE A 363 21.79 1.30 9.18
N ASN A 364 21.65 1.50 7.88
CA ASN A 364 21.37 2.82 7.32
C ASN A 364 19.86 2.97 7.13
N THR A 365 19.30 3.98 7.79
CA THR A 365 17.85 4.17 7.95
C THR A 365 17.23 5.10 6.91
N ASN A 366 17.96 5.48 5.86
CA ASN A 366 17.55 6.55 4.97
C ASN A 366 16.73 6.13 3.73
N ASN A 367 16.33 4.86 3.58
CA ASN A 367 15.51 4.42 2.44
C ASN A 367 14.34 3.56 2.92
N TRP A 368 13.22 4.18 3.16
CA TRP A 368 11.92 3.53 3.35
C TRP A 368 11.19 3.42 2.00
N ASP A 369 11.48 2.37 1.26
CA ASP A 369 10.58 1.88 0.22
C ASP A 369 9.60 0.89 0.87
N GLY A 370 8.66 1.41 1.57
CA GLY A 370 7.37 0.85 2.04
C GLY A 370 7.22 -0.61 2.45
N LEU A 371 8.25 -1.48 2.42
CA LEU A 371 8.12 -2.90 2.75
C LEU A 371 9.38 -3.60 3.24
N TYR A 372 10.58 -2.99 3.20
CA TYR A 372 11.81 -3.73 3.51
C TYR A 372 12.80 -2.89 4.31
N TYR A 373 13.19 -3.38 5.50
CA TYR A 373 14.43 -2.96 6.16
C TYR A 373 15.59 -3.36 5.27
N GLN A 374 16.19 -2.40 4.56
CA GLN A 374 17.41 -2.67 3.83
C GLN A 374 18.57 -2.72 4.81
N GLN A 375 19.08 -3.92 5.03
CA GLN A 375 20.38 -4.12 5.63
C GLN A 375 21.41 -3.53 4.66
N THR A 376 22.16 -2.50 5.07
CA THR A 376 23.25 -1.97 4.24
C THR A 376 24.50 -2.80 4.44
N TYR A 377 25.08 -3.20 3.34
CA TYR A 377 26.32 -3.93 3.28
C TYR A 377 27.43 -3.03 2.79
N THR A 378 28.65 -3.16 3.31
CA THR A 378 29.83 -2.75 2.57
C THR A 378 30.00 -3.69 1.39
N LYS A 379 30.76 -3.29 0.36
CA LYS A 379 30.99 -4.16 -0.79
C LYS A 379 31.48 -5.55 -0.40
N GLN A 380 32.44 -5.62 0.54
CA GLN A 380 32.98 -6.89 0.98
C GLN A 380 31.94 -7.73 1.71
N THR A 381 31.20 -7.14 2.66
CA THR A 381 30.15 -7.89 3.40
C THR A 381 28.98 -8.32 2.50
N ALA A 382 28.66 -7.54 1.45
CA ALA A 382 27.71 -7.93 0.42
C ALA A 382 28.18 -9.16 -0.38
N ILE A 383 29.44 -9.17 -0.79
CA ILE A 383 30.06 -10.31 -1.50
C ILE A 383 30.11 -11.54 -0.60
N ASP A 384 30.54 -11.38 0.66
CA ASP A 384 30.61 -12.46 1.64
C ASP A 384 29.20 -13.06 1.89
N ARG A 385 28.18 -12.20 1.98
CA ARG A 385 26.77 -12.60 2.13
C ARG A 385 26.27 -13.40 0.94
N LEU A 386 26.53 -12.92 -0.29
CA LEU A 386 26.18 -13.65 -1.52
C LEU A 386 26.79 -15.04 -1.55
N GLN A 387 28.07 -15.16 -1.17
CA GLN A 387 28.77 -16.43 -1.18
C GLN A 387 28.32 -17.36 -0.05
N SER A 388 28.25 -16.85 1.19
CA SER A 388 28.01 -17.70 2.38
C SER A 388 26.55 -18.13 2.51
N GLU A 389 25.59 -17.22 2.23
CA GLU A 389 24.17 -17.50 2.42
C GLU A 389 23.53 -18.13 1.17
N TYR A 390 23.94 -17.67 -0.03
CA TYR A 390 23.28 -18.05 -1.29
C TYR A 390 24.17 -18.89 -2.21
N GLY A 391 25.47 -19.05 -1.93
CA GLY A 391 26.41 -19.71 -2.82
C GLY A 391 26.64 -18.97 -4.13
N ILE A 392 26.29 -17.67 -4.19
CA ILE A 392 26.42 -16.83 -5.37
C ILE A 392 27.82 -16.27 -5.47
N GLN A 393 28.50 -16.49 -6.58
CA GLN A 393 29.77 -15.84 -6.90
C GLN A 393 29.50 -14.47 -7.54
N PHE A 394 30.19 -13.43 -7.05
CA PHE A 394 30.12 -12.09 -7.61
C PHE A 394 31.46 -11.76 -8.31
N HIS A 395 31.37 -11.34 -9.57
CA HIS A 395 32.51 -10.93 -10.37
C HIS A 395 32.37 -9.48 -10.78
N ASP A 396 33.31 -8.65 -10.37
CA ASP A 396 33.27 -7.22 -10.63
C ASP A 396 34.16 -6.79 -11.80
N SER A 397 33.77 -5.73 -12.47
CA SER A 397 34.57 -5.13 -13.53
C SER A 397 35.68 -4.26 -12.95
N LYS A 398 36.93 -4.53 -13.33
CA LYS A 398 38.08 -3.68 -12.90
C LYS A 398 37.98 -2.22 -13.37
N LYS A 399 37.40 -1.99 -14.55
CA LYS A 399 37.30 -0.65 -15.15
C LYS A 399 36.02 0.11 -14.75
N TYR A 400 34.94 -0.62 -14.48
CA TYR A 400 33.63 -0.10 -14.10
C TYR A 400 33.16 -0.88 -12.87
N PRO A 401 33.82 -0.70 -11.70
CA PRO A 401 33.43 -1.42 -10.50
C PRO A 401 32.00 -1.02 -10.10
N MET A 402 31.24 -1.99 -9.63
CA MET A 402 29.87 -1.72 -9.15
C MET A 402 29.91 -0.81 -7.92
N ASP A 403 29.02 0.17 -7.89
CA ASP A 403 28.80 1.03 -6.73
C ASP A 403 28.37 0.18 -5.51
N ASP A 404 28.99 0.45 -4.37
CA ASP A 404 28.80 -0.32 -3.14
C ASP A 404 27.35 -0.29 -2.66
N ASN A 405 26.68 0.86 -2.83
CA ASN A 405 25.27 1.01 -2.43
C ASN A 405 24.34 0.27 -3.39
N ILE A 406 24.64 0.21 -4.69
CA ILE A 406 23.84 -0.58 -5.64
C ILE A 406 23.97 -2.07 -5.32
N LEU A 407 25.17 -2.56 -5.04
CA LEU A 407 25.38 -3.95 -4.65
C LEU A 407 24.67 -4.26 -3.33
N SER A 408 24.78 -3.37 -2.35
CA SER A 408 24.07 -3.47 -1.07
C SER A 408 22.56 -3.56 -1.27
N ASP A 409 21.98 -2.69 -2.11
CA ASP A 409 20.56 -2.70 -2.43
C ASP A 409 20.11 -4.02 -3.09
N CYS A 410 20.92 -4.57 -4.00
CA CYS A 410 20.66 -5.86 -4.64
C CYS A 410 20.65 -7.03 -3.63
N VAL A 411 21.62 -7.04 -2.71
CA VAL A 411 21.72 -8.08 -1.68
C VAL A 411 20.60 -7.95 -0.66
N GLY A 412 20.28 -6.74 -0.22
CA GLY A 412 19.16 -6.47 0.68
C GLY A 412 17.81 -6.91 0.08
N TRP A 413 17.62 -6.65 -1.22
CA TRP A 413 16.44 -7.15 -1.93
C TRP A 413 16.42 -8.69 -1.96
N LEU A 414 17.55 -9.34 -2.24
CA LEU A 414 17.66 -10.80 -2.29
C LEU A 414 17.38 -11.45 -0.92
N ASP A 415 17.87 -10.85 0.16
CA ASP A 415 17.56 -11.26 1.54
C ASP A 415 16.07 -11.19 1.83
N SER A 416 15.44 -10.07 1.46
CA SER A 416 13.99 -9.87 1.62
C SER A 416 13.19 -10.87 0.80
N PHE A 417 13.56 -11.06 -0.46
CA PHE A 417 12.94 -12.05 -1.35
C PHE A 417 13.06 -13.48 -0.77
N ASN A 418 14.25 -13.88 -0.35
CA ASN A 418 14.48 -15.21 0.19
C ASN A 418 13.73 -15.45 1.50
N SER A 419 13.60 -14.42 2.34
CA SER A 419 12.81 -14.46 3.57
C SER A 419 11.32 -14.59 3.27
N GLN A 420 10.79 -13.74 2.40
CA GLN A 420 9.37 -13.71 2.02
C GLN A 420 8.92 -15.03 1.38
N TYR A 421 9.76 -15.66 0.58
CA TYR A 421 9.45 -16.91 -0.12
C TYR A 421 10.05 -18.14 0.58
N ASN A 422 10.15 -18.10 1.90
CA ASN A 422 10.46 -19.23 2.77
C ASN A 422 11.75 -19.99 2.36
N GLY A 423 12.83 -19.26 2.15
CA GLY A 423 14.12 -19.82 1.80
C GLY A 423 14.18 -20.36 0.35
N PHE A 424 13.52 -19.69 -0.58
CA PHE A 424 13.49 -20.07 -2.00
C PHE A 424 14.88 -20.45 -2.55
N MET A 425 15.92 -19.68 -2.23
CA MET A 425 17.27 -19.92 -2.73
C MET A 425 17.85 -21.28 -2.29
N LYS A 426 17.57 -21.72 -1.07
CA LYS A 426 18.03 -23.02 -0.54
C LYS A 426 17.21 -24.21 -1.06
N LYS A 427 15.96 -23.97 -1.44
CA LYS A 427 15.01 -24.99 -1.90
C LYS A 427 14.94 -25.08 -3.42
N ASN A 428 15.61 -24.16 -4.12
CA ASN A 428 15.56 -24.08 -5.57
C ASN A 428 16.33 -25.24 -6.23
N PRO A 429 15.71 -26.03 -7.13
CA PRO A 429 16.37 -27.12 -7.83
C PRO A 429 17.30 -26.64 -8.95
N CYS A 430 17.18 -25.37 -9.38
CA CYS A 430 17.99 -24.83 -10.45
C CYS A 430 19.35 -24.35 -9.95
N LYS A 431 20.36 -24.45 -10.79
CA LYS A 431 21.67 -23.86 -10.52
C LYS A 431 21.53 -22.37 -10.32
N ILE A 432 22.05 -21.88 -9.19
CA ILE A 432 22.04 -20.47 -8.82
C ILE A 432 22.95 -19.70 -9.79
N PRO A 433 22.54 -18.54 -10.32
CA PRO A 433 23.34 -17.75 -11.26
C PRO A 433 24.54 -17.09 -10.55
N GLU A 434 25.66 -17.01 -11.27
CA GLU A 434 26.74 -16.08 -10.92
C GLU A 434 26.29 -14.65 -11.24
N ILE A 435 26.65 -13.68 -10.40
CA ILE A 435 26.40 -12.26 -10.67
C ILE A 435 27.66 -11.64 -11.26
N ASN A 436 27.56 -11.15 -12.48
CA ASN A 436 28.69 -10.59 -13.23
C ASN A 436 28.45 -9.11 -13.55
N ASN A 437 29.18 -8.19 -12.89
CA ASN A 437 29.24 -6.80 -13.34
C ASN A 437 30.26 -6.66 -14.47
N LYS A 438 29.79 -6.40 -15.68
CA LYS A 438 30.60 -6.46 -16.92
C LYS A 438 30.89 -5.07 -17.50
N ALA A 439 32.05 -4.93 -18.15
CA ALA A 439 32.33 -3.73 -18.93
C ALA A 439 31.33 -3.56 -20.10
N PRO A 440 30.98 -2.33 -20.50
CA PRO A 440 29.98 -2.04 -21.54
C PRO A 440 30.21 -2.78 -22.86
N SER A 441 31.48 -2.93 -23.27
CA SER A 441 31.85 -3.66 -24.49
C SER A 441 31.44 -5.15 -24.51
N LYS A 442 31.20 -5.73 -23.30
CA LYS A 442 30.75 -7.12 -23.14
C LYS A 442 29.24 -7.25 -23.01
N MET A 443 28.52 -6.12 -22.92
CA MET A 443 27.08 -6.08 -22.69
C MET A 443 26.22 -5.87 -23.94
N LYS A 444 26.84 -5.70 -25.11
CA LYS A 444 26.14 -5.54 -26.41
C LYS A 444 25.01 -4.50 -26.37
N GLY A 445 25.16 -3.43 -25.60
CA GLY A 445 24.18 -2.36 -25.47
C GLY A 445 23.05 -2.62 -24.47
N THR A 446 23.02 -3.76 -23.77
CA THR A 446 22.02 -4.05 -22.74
C THR A 446 22.44 -3.51 -21.36
N ILE A 447 21.46 -3.22 -20.51
CA ILE A 447 21.68 -2.79 -19.12
C ILE A 447 21.93 -3.99 -18.22
N GLY A 448 21.21 -5.10 -18.47
CA GLY A 448 21.35 -6.38 -17.81
C GLY A 448 20.91 -7.51 -18.72
N TYR A 449 21.22 -8.75 -18.36
CA TYR A 449 20.63 -9.95 -18.93
C TYR A 449 20.77 -11.14 -17.98
N TYR A 450 19.82 -12.06 -18.05
CA TYR A 450 19.90 -13.39 -17.45
C TYR A 450 20.12 -14.45 -18.53
N GLN A 451 21.06 -15.36 -18.29
CA GLN A 451 21.40 -16.43 -19.22
C GLN A 451 21.41 -17.79 -18.53
N TYR A 452 20.64 -18.71 -19.06
CA TYR A 452 20.57 -20.09 -18.61
C TYR A 452 20.82 -21.04 -19.76
N TYR A 453 21.81 -21.91 -19.62
CA TYR A 453 22.09 -22.98 -20.57
C TYR A 453 21.67 -24.32 -19.99
N SER A 454 20.82 -25.05 -20.73
CA SER A 454 20.38 -26.40 -20.37
C SER A 454 21.37 -27.50 -20.78
N ASN A 455 22.50 -27.14 -21.39
CA ASN A 455 23.53 -28.07 -21.85
C ASN A 455 24.60 -28.34 -20.77
N SER A 456 25.49 -29.30 -21.06
CA SER A 456 26.52 -29.77 -20.14
C SER A 456 27.53 -28.72 -19.66
N SER A 457 27.61 -27.54 -20.29
CA SER A 457 28.44 -26.42 -19.82
C SER A 457 27.84 -25.65 -18.65
N GLY A 458 26.51 -25.75 -18.43
CA GLY A 458 25.78 -25.37 -17.24
C GLY A 458 26.05 -23.97 -16.70
N ILE A 459 26.42 -23.01 -17.57
CA ILE A 459 26.65 -21.62 -17.14
C ILE A 459 25.29 -20.97 -16.94
N VAL A 460 25.06 -20.48 -15.72
CA VAL A 460 23.92 -19.65 -15.37
C VAL A 460 24.48 -18.34 -14.85
N GLU A 461 24.19 -17.24 -15.53
CA GLU A 461 24.68 -15.94 -15.10
C GLU A 461 23.59 -14.87 -15.15
N LEU A 462 23.68 -13.93 -14.21
CA LEU A 462 23.01 -12.66 -14.20
C LEU A 462 24.06 -11.58 -14.45
N ALA A 463 24.03 -10.93 -15.59
CA ALA A 463 25.00 -9.92 -15.97
C ALA A 463 24.41 -8.51 -15.86
N LEU A 464 25.18 -7.60 -15.28
CA LEU A 464 24.86 -6.18 -15.12
C LEU A 464 25.91 -5.34 -15.85
N ASN A 465 25.48 -4.23 -16.46
CA ASN A 465 26.37 -3.36 -17.22
C ASN A 465 27.00 -2.31 -16.31
N GLY A 466 28.32 -2.41 -16.12
CA GLY A 466 29.07 -1.52 -15.25
C GLY A 466 29.00 -0.03 -15.63
N GLN A 467 28.67 0.30 -16.88
CA GLN A 467 28.45 1.70 -17.27
C GLN A 467 27.31 2.36 -16.45
N TYR A 468 26.27 1.60 -16.14
CA TYR A 468 25.12 2.09 -15.40
C TYR A 468 25.26 1.83 -13.90
N HIS A 469 25.87 0.73 -13.51
CA HIS A 469 25.94 0.25 -12.13
C HIS A 469 27.19 0.69 -11.36
N SER A 470 28.05 1.55 -11.94
CA SER A 470 29.27 2.04 -11.28
C SER A 470 29.08 3.34 -10.48
N ASP A 471 27.93 4.00 -10.57
CA ASP A 471 27.60 5.21 -9.83
C ASP A 471 26.10 5.30 -9.58
N LYS A 472 25.69 5.21 -8.32
CA LYS A 472 24.28 5.17 -7.92
C LYS A 472 23.53 6.43 -8.32
N VAL A 473 24.14 7.60 -8.24
CA VAL A 473 23.47 8.88 -8.54
C VAL A 473 23.20 8.99 -10.05
N THR A 474 24.18 8.68 -10.87
CA THR A 474 24.04 8.68 -12.33
C THR A 474 22.99 7.66 -12.76
N PHE A 475 22.98 6.48 -12.16
CA PHE A 475 22.00 5.45 -12.49
C PHE A 475 20.59 5.82 -12.02
N GLN A 476 20.43 6.44 -10.85
CA GLN A 476 19.13 6.94 -10.39
C GLN A 476 18.56 7.98 -11.36
N ASN A 477 19.38 8.92 -11.84
CA ASN A 477 18.94 9.90 -12.83
C ASN A 477 18.46 9.24 -14.14
N TYR A 478 19.11 8.15 -14.56
CA TYR A 478 18.67 7.37 -15.72
C TYR A 478 17.33 6.67 -15.45
N VAL A 479 17.17 6.03 -14.29
CA VAL A 479 15.92 5.41 -13.86
C VAL A 479 14.78 6.43 -13.83
N ASP A 480 15.02 7.62 -13.30
CA ASP A 480 14.03 8.70 -13.22
C ASP A 480 13.61 9.21 -14.62
N GLN A 481 14.54 9.26 -15.57
CA GLN A 481 14.20 9.56 -16.96
C GLN A 481 13.35 8.47 -17.60
N CYS A 482 13.64 7.19 -17.32
CA CYS A 482 12.84 6.06 -17.78
C CYS A 482 11.45 6.05 -17.16
N ILE A 483 11.29 6.46 -15.90
CA ILE A 483 9.98 6.64 -15.25
C ILE A 483 9.20 7.78 -15.94
N LYS A 484 9.82 8.94 -16.15
CA LYS A 484 9.21 10.09 -16.82
C LYS A 484 8.74 9.76 -18.23
N SER A 485 9.49 8.97 -18.97
CA SER A 485 9.15 8.50 -20.32
C SER A 485 8.19 7.31 -20.34
N LYS A 486 7.72 6.85 -19.17
CA LYS A 486 6.85 5.68 -18.99
C LYS A 486 7.46 4.35 -19.46
N TRP A 487 8.78 4.31 -19.55
CA TRP A 487 9.53 3.10 -19.87
C TRP A 487 9.70 2.19 -18.65
N TYR A 488 9.78 2.80 -17.45
CA TYR A 488 9.76 2.11 -16.16
C TYR A 488 8.51 2.49 -15.35
N PRO A 489 8.02 1.59 -14.47
CA PRO A 489 6.96 1.93 -13.53
C PRO A 489 7.40 3.03 -12.55
N ALA A 490 6.43 3.75 -11.99
CA ALA A 490 6.69 4.91 -11.13
C ALA A 490 7.52 4.62 -9.87
N ASN A 491 7.53 3.37 -9.43
CA ASN A 491 8.28 2.89 -8.26
C ASN A 491 9.60 2.17 -8.60
N ALA A 492 10.13 2.35 -9.80
CA ALA A 492 11.40 1.73 -10.18
C ALA A 492 12.58 2.35 -9.41
N THR A 493 13.51 1.50 -8.98
CA THR A 493 14.71 1.84 -8.23
C THR A 493 15.96 1.41 -8.98
N VAL A 494 17.15 1.80 -8.51
CA VAL A 494 18.44 1.46 -9.14
C VAL A 494 18.71 -0.05 -9.20
N HIS A 495 18.13 -0.86 -8.31
CA HIS A 495 18.28 -2.31 -8.35
C HIS A 495 17.24 -3.00 -9.25
N LYS A 496 16.34 -2.24 -9.92
CA LYS A 496 15.30 -2.82 -10.78
C LYS A 496 15.85 -3.77 -11.86
N THR A 497 16.98 -3.42 -12.47
CA THR A 497 17.60 -4.29 -13.48
C THR A 497 17.95 -5.65 -12.88
N PHE A 498 18.56 -5.65 -11.69
CA PHE A 498 18.87 -6.87 -10.96
C PHE A 498 17.60 -7.69 -10.67
N VAL A 499 16.56 -7.03 -10.15
CA VAL A 499 15.26 -7.67 -9.83
C VAL A 499 14.63 -8.28 -11.07
N HIS A 500 14.65 -7.57 -12.20
CA HIS A 500 14.12 -8.06 -13.48
C HIS A 500 14.85 -9.33 -13.94
N GLU A 501 16.17 -9.28 -13.97
CA GLU A 501 16.98 -10.42 -14.42
C GLU A 501 16.90 -11.60 -13.44
N PHE A 502 16.81 -11.33 -12.16
CA PHE A 502 16.58 -12.36 -11.15
C PHE A 502 15.17 -12.98 -11.28
N GLY A 503 14.18 -12.20 -11.69
CA GLY A 503 12.84 -12.68 -12.03
C GLY A 503 12.84 -13.78 -13.10
N HIS A 504 13.73 -13.70 -14.08
CA HIS A 504 13.94 -14.77 -15.07
C HIS A 504 14.48 -16.06 -14.43
N HIS A 505 15.37 -15.95 -13.43
CA HIS A 505 15.83 -17.10 -12.65
C HIS A 505 14.70 -17.75 -11.86
N VAL A 506 13.88 -16.95 -11.17
CA VAL A 506 12.70 -17.44 -10.44
C VAL A 506 11.73 -18.14 -11.37
N SER A 507 11.41 -17.54 -12.51
CA SER A 507 10.51 -18.09 -13.53
C SER A 507 11.00 -19.42 -14.06
N ASN A 508 12.31 -19.52 -14.34
CA ASN A 508 12.94 -20.76 -14.78
C ASN A 508 12.88 -21.85 -13.69
N SER A 509 13.09 -21.48 -12.43
CA SER A 509 13.02 -22.39 -11.29
C SER A 509 11.60 -22.94 -11.09
N ILE A 510 10.57 -22.11 -11.22
CA ILE A 510 9.16 -22.54 -11.14
C ILE A 510 8.82 -23.49 -12.30
N ARG A 511 9.32 -23.22 -13.51
CA ARG A 511 9.17 -24.11 -14.65
C ARG A 511 9.69 -25.52 -14.37
N TRP A 512 10.84 -25.62 -13.72
CA TRP A 512 11.43 -26.89 -13.30
C TRP A 512 10.61 -27.56 -12.19
N LEU A 513 10.23 -26.81 -11.15
CA LEU A 513 9.43 -27.34 -10.04
C LEU A 513 8.07 -27.87 -10.49
N LYS A 514 7.44 -27.22 -11.46
CA LYS A 514 6.15 -27.63 -12.02
C LYS A 514 6.27 -28.66 -13.14
N ASN A 515 7.49 -29.01 -13.56
CA ASN A 515 7.75 -29.84 -14.72
C ASN A 515 6.97 -29.41 -15.98
N ASN A 516 6.81 -28.10 -16.16
CA ASN A 516 6.04 -27.50 -17.23
C ASN A 516 6.93 -26.53 -18.04
N PRO A 517 7.41 -26.94 -19.23
CA PRO A 517 8.26 -26.10 -20.06
C PRO A 517 7.57 -24.83 -20.57
N ASN A 518 6.24 -24.80 -20.60
CA ASN A 518 5.45 -23.69 -21.09
C ASN A 518 4.93 -22.77 -19.96
N TRP A 519 5.25 -23.06 -18.71
CA TRP A 519 4.68 -22.38 -17.54
C TRP A 519 4.78 -20.84 -17.64
N GLN A 520 5.93 -20.32 -18.03
CA GLN A 520 6.13 -18.87 -18.14
C GLN A 520 5.21 -18.25 -19.18
N HIS A 521 5.04 -18.91 -20.33
CA HIS A 521 4.17 -18.43 -21.40
C HIS A 521 2.69 -18.46 -20.97
N GLU A 522 2.28 -19.53 -20.32
CA GLU A 522 0.92 -19.69 -19.79
C GLU A 522 0.61 -18.64 -18.71
N PHE A 523 1.53 -18.43 -17.76
CA PHE A 523 1.40 -17.44 -16.71
C PHE A 523 1.32 -16.00 -17.27
N ILE A 524 2.21 -15.63 -18.20
CA ILE A 524 2.17 -14.32 -18.85
C ILE A 524 0.86 -14.14 -19.61
N LYS A 525 0.39 -15.16 -20.31
CA LYS A 525 -0.89 -15.13 -21.02
C LYS A 525 -2.05 -14.92 -20.07
N GLU A 526 -2.09 -15.63 -18.96
CA GLU A 526 -3.12 -15.47 -17.90
C GLU A 526 -3.10 -14.05 -17.33
N CYS A 527 -1.94 -13.52 -16.98
CA CYS A 527 -1.79 -12.14 -16.51
C CYS A 527 -2.28 -11.11 -17.54
N ILE A 528 -1.98 -11.31 -18.84
CA ILE A 528 -2.45 -10.43 -19.92
C ILE A 528 -3.96 -10.54 -20.07
N ASP A 529 -4.52 -11.74 -20.02
CA ASP A 529 -5.95 -11.96 -20.16
C ASP A 529 -6.73 -11.37 -18.97
N ASP A 530 -6.19 -11.46 -17.76
CA ASP A 530 -6.76 -10.79 -16.58
C ASP A 530 -6.65 -9.27 -16.68
N PHE A 531 -5.51 -8.74 -17.15
CA PHE A 531 -5.35 -7.31 -17.35
C PHE A 531 -6.32 -6.76 -18.42
N LYS A 532 -6.55 -7.49 -19.50
CA LYS A 532 -7.53 -7.13 -20.54
C LYS A 532 -8.97 -7.11 -20.05
N LYS A 533 -9.32 -7.86 -19.01
CA LYS A 533 -10.65 -7.77 -18.38
C LYS A 533 -10.88 -6.42 -17.73
N VAL A 534 -9.82 -5.80 -17.20
CA VAL A 534 -9.84 -4.49 -16.53
C VAL A 534 -9.60 -3.35 -17.53
N GLU A 535 -8.73 -3.55 -18.51
CA GLU A 535 -8.35 -2.59 -19.55
C GLU A 535 -8.53 -3.21 -20.96
N PRO A 536 -9.78 -3.25 -21.48
CA PRO A 536 -10.09 -3.94 -22.75
C PRO A 536 -9.31 -3.41 -23.96
N GLN A 537 -8.90 -2.11 -23.93
CA GLN A 537 -8.10 -1.47 -24.97
C GLN A 537 -6.61 -1.80 -24.90
N TYR A 538 -6.17 -2.58 -23.88
CA TYR A 538 -4.77 -2.93 -23.73
C TYR A 538 -4.26 -3.71 -24.94
N LYS A 539 -3.28 -3.14 -25.62
CA LYS A 539 -2.51 -3.82 -26.67
C LYS A 539 -1.12 -4.11 -26.11
N ARG A 540 -0.72 -5.37 -26.15
CA ARG A 540 0.63 -5.77 -25.76
C ARG A 540 1.64 -4.96 -26.58
N ASN A 541 2.36 -4.04 -25.93
CA ASN A 541 3.57 -3.52 -26.52
C ASN A 541 4.64 -4.61 -26.46
N THR A 542 5.45 -4.73 -27.51
CA THR A 542 6.43 -5.81 -27.74
C THR A 542 7.58 -5.86 -26.72
N TYR A 543 7.48 -5.13 -25.61
CA TYR A 543 8.50 -5.00 -24.56
C TYR A 543 7.87 -5.18 -23.16
N VAL A 544 7.36 -6.35 -22.89
CA VAL A 544 7.14 -6.85 -21.51
C VAL A 544 8.04 -8.05 -21.31
#